data_1874b7443ac90e24d27662fc4048d7cb
#
_entry.id   1874b7443ac90e24d27662fc4048d7cb
#
_cell.length_a   1.000
_cell.length_b   1.000
_cell.length_c   1.000
_cell.angle_alpha   90.00
_cell.angle_beta   90.00
_cell.angle_gamma   90.00
#
_symmetry.space_group_name_H-M   'P 1'
#
loop_
_entity.id
_entity.type
_entity.pdbx_description
1 polymer ?
#
loop_
_entity_poly.entity_id
_entity_poly.type
_entity_poly.pdbx_seq_one_letter_code
_entity_poly.pdbx_strand_id
1 'polypeptide(L)'
;MQPQPQPQAQDWKKTIIDSLEILRKRDVAEKQTFKARAYGKVISQLKEHDGPITSYEDVKNIKGVGEKISDKIKEILETGQLASAERAKELYPIEALDAFQNIYGVGPSKAKELVEEGYRTIEELREAVRKNPKVLNDKQRIGLQYYEDLLERIPRSEMEEHQELLQFLLPESMKEYEMDIVGSFRRQAATSGDIDVLLRVPKGTPREEAKQHLATYVNALKQHDYIEEVLALGEHKCMAISRIPGGRARRLDLLMTPDQEYAYAILYFTGSDKFNVAFRQHALQKGYTLNEHTLTPIREGVREVPYMKSEKEIFSFLGLRYVDPNHRVDGNQIIPSKFAIKIAKP
;
A
#
# COMPACT_ATOMS: atom_id res chain seq x y z
N MET A 1 -9.45 34.25 -43.63
CA MET A 1 -9.63 32.80 -43.48
C MET A 1 -8.92 32.41 -42.15
N GLN A 2 -9.67 32.13 -41.14
CA GLN A 2 -9.08 31.55 -39.88
C GLN A 2 -8.73 30.09 -40.18
N PRO A 3 -7.57 29.58 -39.77
CA PRO A 3 -7.24 28.18 -39.93
C PRO A 3 -8.19 27.33 -39.07
N GLN A 4 -8.84 26.36 -39.71
CA GLN A 4 -9.65 25.37 -39.03
C GLN A 4 -8.77 24.60 -38.05
N PRO A 5 -9.24 24.32 -36.82
CA PRO A 5 -8.47 23.50 -35.85
C PRO A 5 -8.30 22.10 -36.46
N GLN A 6 -7.06 21.67 -36.60
CA GLN A 6 -6.74 20.29 -36.96
C GLN A 6 -7.35 19.35 -35.92
N PRO A 7 -7.94 18.22 -36.30
CA PRO A 7 -8.46 17.24 -35.37
C PRO A 7 -7.32 16.79 -34.45
N GLN A 8 -7.51 16.96 -33.13
CA GLN A 8 -6.53 16.47 -32.14
C GLN A 8 -6.39 14.96 -32.32
N ALA A 9 -5.16 14.48 -32.44
CA ALA A 9 -4.89 13.04 -32.50
C ALA A 9 -5.43 12.38 -31.23
N GLN A 10 -6.12 11.26 -31.38
CA GLN A 10 -6.73 10.52 -30.28
C GLN A 10 -5.65 10.04 -29.31
N ASP A 11 -5.85 10.30 -28.00
CA ASP A 11 -4.98 9.76 -26.94
C ASP A 11 -5.41 8.34 -26.59
N TRP A 12 -4.55 7.37 -26.84
CA TRP A 12 -4.76 5.95 -26.58
C TRP A 12 -4.23 5.48 -25.23
N LYS A 13 -3.62 6.35 -24.43
CA LYS A 13 -2.96 6.00 -23.18
C LYS A 13 -3.85 5.19 -22.24
N LYS A 14 -5.07 5.68 -22.02
CA LYS A 14 -6.05 4.99 -21.17
C LYS A 14 -6.42 3.62 -21.73
N THR A 15 -6.74 3.52 -23.02
CA THR A 15 -7.14 2.26 -23.65
C THR A 15 -6.03 1.20 -23.57
N ILE A 16 -4.77 1.61 -23.78
CA ILE A 16 -3.61 0.73 -23.65
C ILE A 16 -3.46 0.23 -22.22
N ILE A 17 -3.50 1.14 -21.23
CA ILE A 17 -3.40 0.78 -19.82
C ILE A 17 -4.51 -0.18 -19.41
N ASP A 18 -5.77 0.12 -19.73
CA ASP A 18 -6.92 -0.70 -19.38
C ASP A 18 -6.85 -2.09 -20.02
N SER A 19 -6.45 -2.19 -21.27
CA SER A 19 -6.30 -3.47 -21.98
C SER A 19 -5.18 -4.35 -21.38
N LEU A 20 -4.03 -3.75 -21.08
CA LEU A 20 -2.93 -4.47 -20.44
C LEU A 20 -3.26 -4.87 -19.00
N GLU A 21 -4.05 -4.07 -18.28
CA GLU A 21 -4.52 -4.39 -16.93
C GLU A 21 -5.46 -5.60 -16.93
N ILE A 22 -6.33 -5.73 -17.91
CA ILE A 22 -7.19 -6.91 -18.12
C ILE A 22 -6.33 -8.17 -18.27
N LEU A 23 -5.30 -8.12 -19.12
CA LEU A 23 -4.40 -9.26 -19.31
C LEU A 23 -3.58 -9.57 -18.05
N ARG A 24 -3.15 -8.54 -17.31
CA ARG A 24 -2.46 -8.72 -16.02
C ARG A 24 -3.33 -9.45 -15.02
N LYS A 25 -4.60 -9.04 -14.88
CA LYS A 25 -5.57 -9.65 -13.97
C LYS A 25 -5.87 -11.10 -14.32
N ARG A 26 -6.07 -11.38 -15.60
CA ARG A 26 -6.20 -12.76 -16.10
C ARG A 26 -4.97 -13.59 -15.69
N ASP A 27 -3.78 -13.09 -15.95
CA ASP A 27 -2.54 -13.83 -15.67
C ASP A 27 -2.31 -14.03 -14.17
N VAL A 28 -2.75 -13.10 -13.32
CA VAL A 28 -2.80 -13.30 -11.85
C VAL A 28 -3.75 -14.44 -11.49
N ALA A 29 -4.98 -14.44 -12.04
CA ALA A 29 -5.98 -15.48 -11.80
C ALA A 29 -5.50 -16.86 -12.28
N GLU A 30 -4.75 -16.90 -13.38
CA GLU A 30 -4.13 -18.12 -13.93
C GLU A 30 -2.80 -18.51 -13.26
N LYS A 31 -2.38 -17.79 -12.21
CA LYS A 31 -1.10 -17.98 -11.50
C LYS A 31 0.14 -17.82 -12.40
N GLN A 32 0.01 -17.06 -13.50
CA GLN A 32 1.10 -16.72 -14.42
C GLN A 32 1.88 -15.49 -13.92
N THR A 33 2.48 -15.61 -12.74
CA THR A 33 3.05 -14.47 -11.99
C THR A 33 4.11 -13.67 -12.76
N PHE A 34 4.93 -14.32 -13.57
CA PHE A 34 5.95 -13.64 -14.39
C PHE A 34 5.32 -12.75 -15.47
N LYS A 35 4.29 -13.25 -16.15
CA LYS A 35 3.56 -12.47 -17.18
C LYS A 35 2.82 -11.30 -16.54
N ALA A 36 2.14 -11.55 -15.43
CA ALA A 36 1.44 -10.50 -14.68
C ALA A 36 2.38 -9.38 -14.23
N ARG A 37 3.59 -9.72 -13.74
CA ARG A 37 4.62 -8.76 -13.37
C ARG A 37 5.15 -7.95 -14.55
N ALA A 38 5.31 -8.58 -15.72
CA ALA A 38 5.74 -7.90 -16.93
C ALA A 38 4.73 -6.82 -17.35
N TYR A 39 3.44 -7.16 -17.37
CA TYR A 39 2.39 -6.17 -17.62
C TYR A 39 2.37 -5.06 -16.57
N GLY A 40 2.47 -5.41 -15.29
CA GLY A 40 2.48 -4.42 -14.19
C GLY A 40 3.59 -3.38 -14.31
N LYS A 41 4.80 -3.81 -14.71
CA LYS A 41 5.94 -2.90 -14.95
C LYS A 41 5.65 -1.90 -16.08
N VAL A 42 5.12 -2.39 -17.20
CA VAL A 42 4.80 -1.53 -18.34
C VAL A 42 3.66 -0.57 -18.02
N ILE A 43 2.61 -1.06 -17.35
CA ILE A 43 1.49 -0.22 -16.90
C ILE A 43 1.98 0.92 -15.99
N SER A 44 2.88 0.64 -15.05
CA SER A 44 3.47 1.67 -14.18
C SER A 44 4.20 2.75 -14.99
N GLN A 45 5.02 2.35 -15.96
CA GLN A 45 5.76 3.27 -16.82
C GLN A 45 4.82 4.09 -17.73
N LEU A 46 3.75 3.47 -18.25
CA LEU A 46 2.74 4.18 -19.05
C LEU A 46 1.98 5.22 -18.22
N LYS A 47 1.68 4.93 -16.97
CA LYS A 47 1.06 5.89 -16.03
C LYS A 47 1.97 7.08 -15.72
N GLU A 48 3.28 6.86 -15.66
CA GLU A 48 4.31 7.86 -15.41
C GLU A 48 4.72 8.64 -16.68
N HIS A 49 4.33 8.14 -17.86
CA HIS A 49 4.65 8.79 -19.13
C HIS A 49 3.96 10.16 -19.25
N ASP A 50 4.72 11.19 -19.55
CA ASP A 50 4.19 12.54 -19.77
C ASP A 50 3.59 12.68 -21.19
N GLY A 51 2.40 13.27 -21.24
CA GLY A 51 1.70 13.54 -22.50
C GLY A 51 0.83 12.39 -23.02
N PRO A 52 0.11 12.63 -24.13
CA PRO A 52 -0.76 11.65 -24.78
C PRO A 52 0.04 10.58 -25.53
N ILE A 53 -0.54 9.42 -25.72
CA ILE A 53 -0.01 8.36 -26.58
C ILE A 53 -0.86 8.32 -27.85
N THR A 54 -0.29 8.78 -28.94
CA THR A 54 -0.97 8.92 -30.24
C THR A 54 -0.39 7.97 -31.29
N SER A 55 0.83 7.47 -31.06
CA SER A 55 1.56 6.59 -31.95
C SER A 55 2.44 5.61 -31.19
N TYR A 56 2.97 4.60 -31.88
CA TYR A 56 3.93 3.66 -31.29
C TYR A 56 5.26 4.32 -30.92
N GLU A 57 5.64 5.40 -31.59
CA GLU A 57 6.86 6.15 -31.33
C GLU A 57 6.89 6.71 -29.89
N ASP A 58 5.72 7.07 -29.34
CA ASP A 58 5.58 7.63 -27.99
C ASP A 58 5.93 6.59 -26.89
N VAL A 59 5.85 5.29 -27.21
CA VAL A 59 6.01 4.20 -26.22
C VAL A 59 7.14 3.21 -26.52
N LYS A 60 7.76 3.27 -27.70
CA LYS A 60 8.78 2.28 -28.14
C LYS A 60 9.98 2.17 -27.18
N ASN A 61 10.31 3.25 -26.47
CA ASN A 61 11.46 3.32 -25.56
C ASN A 61 11.06 3.07 -24.09
N ILE A 62 9.79 2.77 -23.80
CA ILE A 62 9.35 2.49 -22.44
C ILE A 62 9.97 1.18 -21.96
N LYS A 63 10.61 1.25 -20.78
CA LYS A 63 11.28 0.09 -20.19
C LYS A 63 10.31 -1.04 -19.90
N GLY A 64 10.58 -2.21 -20.49
CA GLY A 64 9.74 -3.40 -20.34
C GLY A 64 8.78 -3.66 -21.51
N VAL A 65 8.67 -2.74 -22.45
CA VAL A 65 7.95 -2.97 -23.72
C VAL A 65 8.82 -3.85 -24.62
N GLY A 66 8.67 -5.17 -24.45
CA GLY A 66 9.25 -6.16 -25.37
C GLY A 66 8.32 -6.44 -26.53
N GLU A 67 8.79 -7.28 -27.47
CA GLU A 67 8.08 -7.60 -28.73
C GLU A 67 6.58 -7.91 -28.56
N LYS A 68 6.24 -8.83 -27.65
CA LYS A 68 4.85 -9.24 -27.39
C LYS A 68 3.94 -8.12 -26.86
N ILE A 69 4.47 -7.20 -26.07
CA ILE A 69 3.71 -6.04 -25.55
C ILE A 69 3.64 -4.96 -26.65
N SER A 70 4.72 -4.78 -27.38
CA SER A 70 4.78 -3.92 -28.56
C SER A 70 3.68 -4.24 -29.58
N ASP A 71 3.52 -5.51 -29.94
CA ASP A 71 2.49 -5.96 -30.89
C ASP A 71 1.08 -5.67 -30.39
N LYS A 72 0.84 -5.84 -29.07
CA LYS A 72 -0.46 -5.50 -28.46
C LYS A 72 -0.75 -3.99 -28.49
N ILE A 73 0.25 -3.17 -28.22
CA ILE A 73 0.11 -1.71 -28.29
C ILE A 73 -0.18 -1.28 -29.73
N LYS A 74 0.52 -1.84 -30.72
CA LYS A 74 0.27 -1.57 -32.15
C LYS A 74 -1.15 -1.96 -32.54
N GLU A 75 -1.62 -3.15 -32.13
CA GLU A 75 -2.99 -3.60 -32.38
C GLU A 75 -4.02 -2.58 -31.86
N ILE A 76 -3.82 -2.07 -30.62
CA ILE A 76 -4.72 -1.07 -30.04
C ILE A 76 -4.68 0.24 -30.85
N LEU A 77 -3.50 0.69 -31.23
CA LEU A 77 -3.32 1.92 -32.01
C LEU A 77 -3.97 1.83 -33.38
N GLU A 78 -3.98 0.63 -33.99
CA GLU A 78 -4.55 0.38 -35.33
C GLU A 78 -6.06 0.14 -35.30
N THR A 79 -6.55 -0.61 -34.31
CA THR A 79 -7.94 -1.11 -34.27
C THR A 79 -8.81 -0.46 -33.19
N GLY A 80 -8.19 0.26 -32.24
CA GLY A 80 -8.88 0.82 -31.09
C GLY A 80 -9.15 -0.16 -29.95
N GLN A 81 -8.80 -1.43 -30.10
CA GLN A 81 -9.05 -2.49 -29.12
C GLN A 81 -7.98 -3.58 -29.17
N LEU A 82 -7.94 -4.43 -28.16
CA LEU A 82 -7.03 -5.58 -28.07
C LEU A 82 -7.83 -6.88 -28.03
N ALA A 83 -7.80 -7.65 -29.10
CA ALA A 83 -8.58 -8.89 -29.24
C ALA A 83 -8.32 -9.90 -28.11
N SER A 84 -7.08 -9.98 -27.60
CA SER A 84 -6.75 -10.88 -26.51
C SER A 84 -7.31 -10.38 -25.16
N ALA A 85 -7.49 -9.07 -24.95
CA ALA A 85 -8.13 -8.51 -23.78
C ALA A 85 -9.66 -8.70 -23.84
N GLU A 86 -10.28 -8.50 -25.01
CA GLU A 86 -11.72 -8.75 -25.18
C GLU A 86 -12.05 -10.23 -24.93
N ARG A 87 -11.28 -11.16 -25.49
CA ARG A 87 -11.43 -12.60 -25.16
C ARG A 87 -11.23 -12.92 -23.68
N ALA A 88 -10.31 -12.22 -23.03
CA ALA A 88 -10.11 -12.40 -21.59
C ALA A 88 -11.33 -11.94 -20.79
N LYS A 89 -12.00 -10.85 -21.17
CA LYS A 89 -13.26 -10.40 -20.54
C LYS A 89 -14.39 -11.42 -20.69
N GLU A 90 -14.49 -12.07 -21.85
CA GLU A 90 -15.51 -13.08 -22.12
C GLU A 90 -15.29 -14.37 -21.30
N LEU A 91 -14.05 -14.81 -21.20
CA LEU A 91 -13.67 -16.05 -20.51
C LEU A 91 -13.56 -15.88 -19.00
N TYR A 92 -13.14 -14.70 -18.55
CA TYR A 92 -12.96 -14.38 -17.14
C TYR A 92 -13.81 -13.18 -16.78
N PRO A 93 -14.74 -13.30 -15.85
CA PRO A 93 -15.53 -12.18 -15.36
C PRO A 93 -14.65 -11.26 -14.49
N ILE A 94 -13.82 -10.46 -15.16
CA ILE A 94 -12.80 -9.60 -14.54
C ILE A 94 -13.42 -8.60 -13.59
N GLU A 95 -14.60 -8.06 -13.91
CA GLU A 95 -15.32 -7.14 -13.03
C GLU A 95 -15.72 -7.82 -11.71
N ALA A 96 -16.19 -9.08 -11.75
CA ALA A 96 -16.50 -9.85 -10.56
C ALA A 96 -15.22 -10.18 -9.77
N LEU A 97 -14.12 -10.58 -10.44
CA LEU A 97 -12.84 -10.83 -9.80
C LEU A 97 -12.33 -9.59 -9.07
N ASP A 98 -12.42 -8.41 -9.69
CA ASP A 98 -12.03 -7.15 -9.08
C ASP A 98 -12.89 -6.80 -7.87
N ALA A 99 -14.22 -6.86 -8.03
CA ALA A 99 -15.15 -6.59 -6.96
C ALA A 99 -14.87 -7.50 -5.75
N PHE A 100 -14.65 -8.79 -5.97
CA PHE A 100 -14.37 -9.74 -4.89
C PHE A 100 -12.99 -9.53 -4.26
N GLN A 101 -11.95 -9.20 -5.04
CA GLN A 101 -10.62 -8.87 -4.49
C GLN A 101 -10.60 -7.57 -3.67
N ASN A 102 -11.57 -6.70 -3.87
CA ASN A 102 -11.74 -5.49 -3.06
C ASN A 102 -12.42 -5.78 -1.71
N ILE A 103 -12.97 -6.98 -1.51
CA ILE A 103 -13.44 -7.40 -0.19
C ILE A 103 -12.21 -7.65 0.70
N TYR A 104 -12.17 -7.00 1.86
CA TYR A 104 -11.08 -7.22 2.81
C TYR A 104 -10.97 -8.71 3.19
N GLY A 105 -9.77 -9.25 3.08
CA GLY A 105 -9.48 -10.66 3.36
C GLY A 105 -9.72 -11.62 2.17
N VAL A 106 -10.22 -11.14 1.03
CA VAL A 106 -10.36 -11.93 -0.20
C VAL A 106 -9.17 -11.66 -1.12
N GLY A 107 -8.32 -12.67 -1.28
CA GLY A 107 -7.21 -12.64 -2.23
C GLY A 107 -7.61 -13.17 -3.61
N PRO A 108 -6.67 -13.15 -4.60
CA PRO A 108 -6.94 -13.61 -5.97
C PRO A 108 -7.47 -15.03 -6.07
N SER A 109 -6.96 -15.96 -5.24
CA SER A 109 -7.40 -17.36 -5.25
C SER A 109 -8.84 -17.52 -4.77
N LYS A 110 -9.23 -16.82 -3.69
CA LYS A 110 -10.61 -16.87 -3.18
C LYS A 110 -11.58 -16.16 -4.12
N ALA A 111 -11.17 -15.04 -4.72
CA ALA A 111 -11.98 -14.35 -5.74
C ALA A 111 -12.26 -15.26 -6.94
N LYS A 112 -11.25 -16.00 -7.42
CA LYS A 112 -11.40 -16.99 -8.49
C LYS A 112 -12.37 -18.10 -8.11
N GLU A 113 -12.22 -18.68 -6.91
CA GLU A 113 -13.13 -19.71 -6.38
C GLU A 113 -14.59 -19.23 -6.40
N LEU A 114 -14.86 -18.02 -5.88
CA LEU A 114 -16.20 -17.44 -5.85
C LEU A 114 -16.79 -17.27 -7.25
N VAL A 115 -15.97 -16.86 -8.22
CA VAL A 115 -16.39 -16.76 -9.61
C VAL A 115 -16.66 -18.13 -10.25
N GLU A 116 -15.84 -19.14 -9.94
CA GLU A 116 -16.04 -20.53 -10.41
C GLU A 116 -17.30 -21.15 -9.78
N GLU A 117 -17.67 -20.77 -8.55
CA GLU A 117 -18.93 -21.13 -7.91
C GLU A 117 -20.16 -20.42 -8.52
N GLY A 118 -19.96 -19.50 -9.43
CA GLY A 118 -21.02 -18.83 -10.19
C GLY A 118 -21.38 -17.43 -9.73
N TYR A 119 -20.75 -16.90 -8.67
CA TYR A 119 -21.02 -15.53 -8.19
C TYR A 119 -20.42 -14.48 -9.14
N ARG A 120 -21.16 -13.39 -9.38
CA ARG A 120 -20.76 -12.30 -10.29
C ARG A 120 -20.81 -10.91 -9.65
N THR A 121 -21.62 -10.74 -8.59
CA THR A 121 -21.82 -9.43 -7.94
C THR A 121 -21.69 -9.55 -6.41
N ILE A 122 -21.46 -8.41 -5.77
CA ILE A 122 -21.40 -8.31 -4.30
C ILE A 122 -22.76 -8.70 -3.69
N GLU A 123 -23.86 -8.32 -4.34
CA GLU A 123 -25.23 -8.62 -3.90
C GLU A 123 -25.51 -10.12 -3.91
N GLU A 124 -25.13 -10.81 -4.98
CA GLU A 124 -25.22 -12.29 -5.06
C GLU A 124 -24.41 -12.97 -3.96
N LEU A 125 -23.20 -12.44 -3.70
CA LEU A 125 -22.35 -12.98 -2.63
C LEU A 125 -22.95 -12.72 -1.24
N ARG A 126 -23.55 -11.56 -1.00
CA ARG A 126 -24.28 -11.26 0.24
C ARG A 126 -25.43 -12.22 0.45
N GLU A 127 -26.19 -12.50 -0.60
CA GLU A 127 -27.30 -13.45 -0.57
C GLU A 127 -26.81 -14.88 -0.26
N ALA A 128 -25.71 -15.30 -0.91
CA ALA A 128 -25.09 -16.59 -0.65
C ALA A 128 -24.60 -16.73 0.78
N VAL A 129 -23.95 -15.71 1.34
CA VAL A 129 -23.47 -15.71 2.73
C VAL A 129 -24.63 -15.73 3.74
N ARG A 130 -25.76 -15.07 3.46
CA ARG A 130 -26.95 -15.17 4.30
C ARG A 130 -27.49 -16.59 4.36
N LYS A 131 -27.46 -17.32 3.25
CA LYS A 131 -27.92 -18.73 3.17
C LYS A 131 -26.90 -19.70 3.76
N ASN A 132 -25.62 -19.45 3.51
CA ASN A 132 -24.51 -20.27 3.98
C ASN A 132 -23.32 -19.38 4.41
N PRO A 133 -23.18 -19.08 5.71
CA PRO A 133 -22.06 -18.25 6.20
C PRO A 133 -20.67 -18.83 5.91
N LYS A 134 -20.56 -20.14 5.60
CA LYS A 134 -19.28 -20.81 5.33
C LYS A 134 -18.68 -20.48 3.96
N VAL A 135 -19.40 -19.79 3.07
CA VAL A 135 -18.88 -19.30 1.78
C VAL A 135 -17.66 -18.39 1.98
N LEU A 136 -17.69 -17.60 3.06
CA LEU A 136 -16.59 -16.72 3.47
C LEU A 136 -16.17 -17.02 4.92
N ASN A 137 -14.89 -16.80 5.23
CA ASN A 137 -14.43 -16.82 6.62
C ASN A 137 -14.86 -15.56 7.38
N ASP A 138 -14.62 -15.51 8.69
CA ASP A 138 -15.06 -14.41 9.56
C ASP A 138 -14.53 -13.05 9.10
N LYS A 139 -13.24 -12.96 8.76
CA LYS A 139 -12.63 -11.71 8.27
C LYS A 139 -13.23 -11.27 6.94
N GLN A 140 -13.45 -12.19 6.03
CA GLN A 140 -14.04 -11.91 4.72
C GLN A 140 -15.51 -11.49 4.85
N ARG A 141 -16.26 -12.06 5.81
CA ARG A 141 -17.63 -11.62 6.09
C ARG A 141 -17.68 -10.18 6.62
N ILE A 142 -16.76 -9.82 7.51
CA ILE A 142 -16.61 -8.43 7.97
C ILE A 142 -16.24 -7.52 6.78
N GLY A 143 -15.29 -7.93 5.94
CA GLY A 143 -14.93 -7.20 4.73
C GLY A 143 -16.11 -6.99 3.77
N LEU A 144 -16.98 -7.99 3.62
CA LEU A 144 -18.19 -7.88 2.81
C LEU A 144 -19.23 -6.94 3.45
N GLN A 145 -19.38 -6.98 4.77
CA GLN A 145 -20.28 -6.10 5.52
C GLN A 145 -19.95 -4.62 5.33
N TYR A 146 -18.66 -4.27 5.39
CA TYR A 146 -18.18 -2.89 5.29
C TYR A 146 -17.64 -2.53 3.90
N TYR A 147 -17.97 -3.32 2.87
CA TYR A 147 -17.38 -3.25 1.53
C TYR A 147 -17.35 -1.84 0.94
N GLU A 148 -18.47 -1.15 0.93
CA GLU A 148 -18.59 0.18 0.33
C GLU A 148 -17.77 1.21 1.10
N ASP A 149 -17.84 1.21 2.43
CA ASP A 149 -17.10 2.14 3.27
C ASP A 149 -15.58 1.98 3.11
N LEU A 150 -15.10 0.71 3.04
CA LEU A 150 -13.68 0.40 2.92
C LEU A 150 -13.10 0.69 1.53
N LEU A 151 -13.93 0.83 0.50
CA LEU A 151 -13.49 1.26 -0.83
C LEU A 151 -13.20 2.74 -0.90
N GLU A 152 -13.84 3.54 -0.04
CA GLU A 152 -13.69 4.97 -0.10
C GLU A 152 -12.43 5.46 0.60
N ARG A 153 -11.75 6.39 -0.06
CA ARG A 153 -10.59 7.06 0.50
C ARG A 153 -11.02 7.94 1.69
N ILE A 154 -10.15 8.03 2.69
CA ILE A 154 -10.34 8.83 3.88
C ILE A 154 -9.79 10.22 3.62
N PRO A 155 -10.62 11.28 3.62
CA PRO A 155 -10.14 12.67 3.51
C PRO A 155 -9.18 13.03 4.64
N ARG A 156 -8.25 13.95 4.39
CA ARG A 156 -7.28 14.36 5.41
C ARG A 156 -7.96 14.94 6.66
N SER A 157 -9.02 15.73 6.49
CA SER A 157 -9.79 16.26 7.62
C SER A 157 -10.37 15.17 8.52
N GLU A 158 -10.89 14.10 7.93
CA GLU A 158 -11.38 12.92 8.67
C GLU A 158 -10.22 12.18 9.38
N MET A 159 -9.05 12.08 8.75
CA MET A 159 -7.85 11.52 9.39
C MET A 159 -7.42 12.32 10.63
N GLU A 160 -7.55 13.64 10.58
CA GLU A 160 -7.26 14.54 11.70
C GLU A 160 -8.26 14.32 12.86
N GLU A 161 -9.54 14.14 12.57
CA GLU A 161 -10.56 13.78 13.57
C GLU A 161 -10.27 12.41 14.20
N HIS A 162 -9.87 11.42 13.41
CA HIS A 162 -9.42 10.13 13.94
C HIS A 162 -8.20 10.27 14.86
N GLN A 163 -7.24 11.09 14.48
CA GLN A 163 -6.05 11.35 15.30
C GLN A 163 -6.42 11.97 16.65
N GLU A 164 -7.25 12.98 16.66
CA GLU A 164 -7.70 13.65 17.88
C GLU A 164 -8.43 12.67 18.81
N LEU A 165 -9.34 11.86 18.27
CA LEU A 165 -10.10 10.90 19.05
C LEU A 165 -9.21 9.76 19.61
N LEU A 166 -8.29 9.26 18.81
CA LEU A 166 -7.32 8.25 19.25
C LEU A 166 -6.43 8.77 20.38
N GLN A 167 -5.97 10.01 20.30
CA GLN A 167 -5.19 10.65 21.37
C GLN A 167 -6.02 10.87 22.63
N PHE A 168 -7.25 11.36 22.47
CA PHE A 168 -8.16 11.62 23.59
C PHE A 168 -8.52 10.33 24.36
N LEU A 169 -8.68 9.21 23.67
CA LEU A 169 -9.05 7.92 24.28
C LEU A 169 -7.84 7.10 24.76
N LEU A 170 -6.63 7.65 24.66
CA LEU A 170 -5.44 6.97 25.16
C LEU A 170 -5.53 6.81 26.69
N PRO A 171 -5.40 5.58 27.25
CA PRO A 171 -5.47 5.35 28.68
C PRO A 171 -4.37 6.10 29.46
N GLU A 172 -4.66 6.49 30.69
CA GLU A 172 -3.70 7.15 31.57
C GLU A 172 -2.40 6.34 31.77
N SER A 173 -2.51 5.01 31.79
CA SER A 173 -1.36 4.09 31.83
C SER A 173 -0.44 4.19 30.61
N MET A 174 -0.92 4.80 29.53
CA MET A 174 -0.18 4.97 28.27
C MET A 174 0.16 6.43 27.97
N LYS A 175 0.02 7.34 28.90
CA LYS A 175 0.30 8.77 28.69
C LYS A 175 1.73 9.09 28.26
N GLU A 176 2.68 8.22 28.54
CA GLU A 176 4.07 8.36 28.11
C GLU A 176 4.38 7.75 26.73
N TYR A 177 3.36 7.12 26.12
CA TYR A 177 3.48 6.59 24.75
C TYR A 177 3.40 7.75 23.74
N GLU A 178 4.34 7.74 22.81
CA GLU A 178 4.24 8.62 21.64
C GLU A 178 3.37 7.94 20.60
N MET A 179 2.42 8.67 20.01
CA MET A 179 1.52 8.17 18.98
C MET A 179 1.69 8.94 17.68
N ASP A 180 1.97 8.24 16.60
CA ASP A 180 2.07 8.80 15.26
C ASP A 180 1.15 8.05 14.30
N ILE A 181 0.31 8.80 13.55
CA ILE A 181 -0.32 8.25 12.36
C ILE A 181 0.69 8.34 11.21
N VAL A 182 0.97 7.19 10.61
CA VAL A 182 1.99 7.04 9.56
C VAL A 182 1.37 6.92 8.16
N GLY A 183 2.02 6.24 7.22
CA GLY A 183 1.51 6.06 5.87
C GLY A 183 1.38 7.36 5.09
N SER A 184 0.39 7.41 4.23
CA SER A 184 0.12 8.57 3.37
C SER A 184 -0.27 9.84 4.16
N PHE A 185 -0.87 9.69 5.34
CA PHE A 185 -1.20 10.80 6.21
C PHE A 185 0.06 11.55 6.67
N ARG A 186 1.08 10.83 7.14
CA ARG A 186 2.36 11.43 7.55
C ARG A 186 3.09 12.08 6.37
N ARG A 187 2.90 11.56 5.16
CA ARG A 187 3.40 12.17 3.92
C ARG A 187 2.58 13.37 3.44
N GLN A 188 1.61 13.83 4.23
CA GLN A 188 0.73 14.97 3.93
C GLN A 188 -0.13 14.77 2.67
N ALA A 189 -0.49 13.55 2.33
CA ALA A 189 -1.42 13.28 1.25
C ALA A 189 -2.81 13.84 1.56
N ALA A 190 -3.55 14.23 0.53
CA ALA A 190 -4.91 14.74 0.65
C ALA A 190 -5.91 13.69 1.12
N THR A 191 -5.62 12.41 0.87
CA THR A 191 -6.43 11.26 1.28
C THR A 191 -5.58 10.09 1.70
N SER A 192 -6.13 9.20 2.55
CA SER A 192 -5.50 7.94 2.97
C SER A 192 -6.38 6.74 2.64
N GLY A 193 -5.81 5.53 2.57
CA GLY A 193 -6.56 4.29 2.37
C GLY A 193 -7.03 3.66 3.67
N ASP A 194 -6.25 3.83 4.72
CA ASP A 194 -6.43 3.27 6.05
C ASP A 194 -5.78 4.17 7.11
N ILE A 195 -5.93 3.79 8.37
CA ILE A 195 -5.40 4.51 9.52
C ILE A 195 -4.34 3.62 10.16
N ASP A 196 -3.07 3.91 9.90
CA ASP A 196 -1.93 3.22 10.48
C ASP A 196 -1.36 4.04 11.65
N VAL A 197 -1.37 3.47 12.84
CA VAL A 197 -0.93 4.12 14.08
C VAL A 197 0.27 3.41 14.66
N LEU A 198 1.39 4.10 14.82
CA LEU A 198 2.52 3.65 15.60
C LEU A 198 2.40 4.17 17.03
N LEU A 199 2.54 3.26 17.99
CA LEU A 199 2.61 3.55 19.42
C LEU A 199 4.02 3.21 19.90
N ARG A 200 4.82 4.23 20.18
CA ARG A 200 6.16 4.05 20.73
C ARG A 200 6.07 3.67 22.21
N VAL A 201 6.52 2.45 22.51
CA VAL A 201 6.59 1.94 23.87
C VAL A 201 7.72 2.64 24.60
N PRO A 202 7.48 3.24 25.81
CA PRO A 202 8.52 3.88 26.58
C PRO A 202 9.67 2.92 26.91
N LYS A 203 10.89 3.45 26.94
CA LYS A 203 12.08 2.65 27.24
C LYS A 203 11.97 2.00 28.62
N GLY A 204 12.23 0.69 28.67
CA GLY A 204 12.19 -0.08 29.89
C GLY A 204 10.84 -0.69 30.23
N THR A 205 9.78 -0.41 29.46
CA THR A 205 8.49 -1.08 29.64
C THR A 205 8.61 -2.58 29.35
N PRO A 206 8.24 -3.48 30.28
CA PRO A 206 8.25 -4.91 30.04
C PRO A 206 7.30 -5.31 28.90
N ARG A 207 7.68 -6.34 28.13
CA ARG A 207 6.87 -6.83 26.99
C ARG A 207 5.44 -7.19 27.38
N GLU A 208 5.27 -7.87 28.51
CA GLU A 208 3.95 -8.29 28.97
C GLU A 208 3.08 -7.11 29.41
N GLU A 209 3.69 -6.07 29.99
CA GLU A 209 3.01 -4.82 30.32
C GLU A 209 2.57 -4.08 29.05
N ALA A 210 3.45 -3.96 28.05
CA ALA A 210 3.10 -3.37 26.77
C ALA A 210 1.93 -4.09 26.09
N LYS A 211 1.91 -5.43 26.13
CA LYS A 211 0.79 -6.25 25.62
C LYS A 211 -0.52 -5.95 26.35
N GLN A 212 -0.48 -5.83 27.68
CA GLN A 212 -1.65 -5.45 28.49
C GLN A 212 -2.13 -4.03 28.17
N HIS A 213 -1.21 -3.10 27.94
CA HIS A 213 -1.52 -1.73 27.52
C HIS A 213 -2.25 -1.70 26.18
N LEU A 214 -1.81 -2.48 25.18
CA LEU A 214 -2.52 -2.57 23.90
C LEU A 214 -3.95 -3.10 24.09
N ALA A 215 -4.12 -4.18 24.86
CA ALA A 215 -5.44 -4.74 25.16
C ALA A 215 -6.34 -3.73 25.90
N THR A 216 -5.79 -3.00 26.85
CA THR A 216 -6.51 -1.94 27.59
C THR A 216 -6.95 -0.82 26.65
N TYR A 217 -6.06 -0.39 25.74
CA TYR A 217 -6.39 0.66 24.78
C TYR A 217 -7.48 0.21 23.81
N VAL A 218 -7.36 -0.99 23.23
CA VAL A 218 -8.38 -1.56 22.35
C VAL A 218 -9.74 -1.63 23.04
N ASN A 219 -9.76 -2.04 24.34
CA ASN A 219 -11.00 -2.07 25.12
C ASN A 219 -11.57 -0.67 25.35
N ALA A 220 -10.74 0.34 25.64
CA ALA A 220 -11.21 1.72 25.77
C ALA A 220 -11.83 2.23 24.47
N LEU A 221 -11.19 1.98 23.34
CA LEU A 221 -11.70 2.35 22.01
C LEU A 221 -13.03 1.64 21.68
N LYS A 222 -13.21 0.38 22.10
CA LYS A 222 -14.49 -0.33 21.97
C LYS A 222 -15.58 0.22 22.87
N GLN A 223 -15.26 0.55 24.12
CA GLN A 223 -16.22 1.10 25.08
C GLN A 223 -16.75 2.48 24.68
N HIS A 224 -15.98 3.22 23.89
CA HIS A 224 -16.38 4.49 23.32
C HIS A 224 -16.93 4.38 21.88
N ASP A 225 -17.31 3.19 21.45
CA ASP A 225 -17.90 2.92 20.13
C ASP A 225 -17.02 3.33 18.94
N TYR A 226 -15.71 3.52 19.17
CA TYR A 226 -14.78 3.87 18.09
C TYR A 226 -14.31 2.64 17.32
N ILE A 227 -14.05 1.51 17.97
CA ILE A 227 -13.82 0.22 17.31
C ILE A 227 -15.13 -0.54 17.26
N GLU A 228 -15.59 -0.82 16.04
CA GLU A 228 -16.80 -1.63 15.77
C GLU A 228 -16.47 -3.13 15.74
N GLU A 229 -15.34 -3.49 15.07
CA GLU A 229 -14.92 -4.87 14.90
C GLU A 229 -13.41 -5.01 15.11
N VAL A 230 -13.00 -6.04 15.84
CA VAL A 230 -11.60 -6.45 15.93
C VAL A 230 -11.34 -7.57 14.95
N LEU A 231 -10.52 -7.33 13.94
CA LEU A 231 -10.14 -8.30 12.91
C LEU A 231 -9.03 -9.24 13.38
N ALA A 232 -8.11 -8.71 14.16
CA ALA A 232 -7.04 -9.46 14.81
C ALA A 232 -6.47 -8.65 15.98
N LEU A 233 -6.15 -9.34 17.07
CA LEU A 233 -5.46 -8.78 18.22
C LEU A 233 -4.32 -9.73 18.61
N GLY A 234 -3.09 -9.27 18.41
CA GLY A 234 -1.87 -9.95 18.83
C GLY A 234 -1.20 -9.23 19.98
N GLU A 235 0.02 -9.60 20.27
CA GLU A 235 0.80 -8.99 21.40
C GLU A 235 1.22 -7.56 21.10
N HIS A 236 1.48 -7.23 19.82
CA HIS A 236 2.03 -5.94 19.39
C HIS A 236 1.20 -5.23 18.32
N LYS A 237 0.17 -5.88 17.82
CA LYS A 237 -0.66 -5.34 16.74
C LYS A 237 -2.14 -5.62 16.98
N CYS A 238 -2.97 -4.61 16.73
CA CYS A 238 -4.42 -4.76 16.57
C CYS A 238 -4.81 -4.29 15.18
N MET A 239 -5.62 -5.09 14.49
CA MET A 239 -6.29 -4.73 13.24
C MET A 239 -7.79 -4.65 13.52
N ALA A 240 -8.42 -3.57 13.13
CA ALA A 240 -9.80 -3.31 13.48
C ALA A 240 -10.54 -2.53 12.37
N ILE A 241 -11.85 -2.48 12.52
CA ILE A 241 -12.73 -1.53 11.85
C ILE A 241 -13.10 -0.45 12.88
N SER A 242 -12.88 0.79 12.53
CA SER A 242 -13.16 1.96 13.37
C SER A 242 -14.13 2.91 12.67
N ARG A 243 -14.79 3.74 13.46
CA ARG A 243 -15.70 4.78 12.96
C ARG A 243 -15.71 5.97 13.92
N ILE A 244 -15.58 7.18 13.36
CA ILE A 244 -15.89 8.40 14.11
C ILE A 244 -17.40 8.64 14.12
N PRO A 245 -17.97 9.37 15.10
CA PRO A 245 -19.40 9.65 15.17
C PRO A 245 -19.92 10.26 13.86
N GLY A 246 -20.93 9.63 13.25
CA GLY A 246 -21.50 10.06 11.98
C GLY A 246 -20.66 9.81 10.73
N GLY A 247 -19.47 9.21 10.90
CA GLY A 247 -18.55 8.89 9.81
C GLY A 247 -18.79 7.52 9.17
N ARG A 248 -17.89 7.13 8.26
CA ARG A 248 -17.85 5.80 7.62
C ARG A 248 -16.95 4.86 8.39
N ALA A 249 -17.14 3.56 8.19
CA ALA A 249 -16.22 2.54 8.70
C ALA A 249 -14.86 2.65 8.01
N ARG A 250 -13.77 2.55 8.80
CA ARG A 250 -12.39 2.65 8.32
C ARG A 250 -11.54 1.52 8.86
N ARG A 251 -10.56 1.09 8.08
CA ARG A 251 -9.52 0.20 8.55
C ARG A 251 -8.59 0.94 9.52
N LEU A 252 -8.37 0.33 10.68
CA LEU A 252 -7.45 0.82 11.71
C LEU A 252 -6.44 -0.28 12.04
N ASP A 253 -5.16 0.07 11.97
CA ASP A 253 -4.06 -0.77 12.44
C ASP A 253 -3.31 -0.04 13.57
N LEU A 254 -3.26 -0.65 14.76
CA LEU A 254 -2.47 -0.17 15.90
C LEU A 254 -1.23 -1.04 16.04
N LEU A 255 -0.05 -0.43 16.06
CA LEU A 255 1.24 -1.10 16.12
C LEU A 255 2.03 -0.62 17.33
N MET A 256 2.27 -1.52 18.29
CA MET A 256 3.15 -1.28 19.45
C MET A 256 4.59 -1.49 19.01
N THR A 257 5.41 -0.46 19.12
CA THR A 257 6.81 -0.48 18.65
C THR A 257 7.75 -0.19 19.81
N PRO A 258 8.67 -1.11 20.14
CA PRO A 258 9.69 -0.86 21.16
C PRO A 258 10.54 0.36 20.82
N ASP A 259 10.99 1.10 21.83
CA ASP A 259 11.79 2.32 21.68
C ASP A 259 13.00 2.13 20.73
N GLN A 260 13.72 1.02 20.87
CA GLN A 260 14.88 0.73 20.04
C GLN A 260 14.57 0.44 18.56
N GLU A 261 13.33 0.12 18.24
CA GLU A 261 12.89 -0.17 16.86
C GLU A 261 12.16 1.01 16.21
N TYR A 262 11.76 1.99 17.00
CA TYR A 262 10.86 3.05 16.57
C TYR A 262 11.37 3.87 15.38
N ALA A 263 12.67 4.19 15.35
CA ALA A 263 13.26 4.92 14.22
C ALA A 263 13.13 4.16 12.88
N TYR A 264 13.26 2.84 12.91
CA TYR A 264 13.11 1.97 11.74
C TYR A 264 11.65 1.81 11.37
N ALA A 265 10.78 1.60 12.35
CA ALA A 265 9.35 1.44 12.13
C ALA A 265 8.72 2.70 11.51
N ILE A 266 9.00 3.88 12.07
CA ILE A 266 8.44 5.12 11.53
C ILE A 266 8.95 5.43 10.11
N LEU A 267 10.21 5.10 9.81
CA LEU A 267 10.76 5.20 8.46
C LEU A 267 10.02 4.26 7.50
N TYR A 268 9.87 3.00 7.88
CA TYR A 268 9.25 1.97 7.04
C TYR A 268 7.76 2.25 6.80
N PHE A 269 6.98 2.47 7.86
CA PHE A 269 5.53 2.67 7.77
C PHE A 269 5.14 4.05 7.21
N THR A 270 6.05 5.02 7.18
CA THR A 270 5.82 6.29 6.47
C THR A 270 5.81 6.08 4.96
N GLY A 271 6.63 5.19 4.42
CA GLY A 271 6.71 4.92 2.98
C GLY A 271 7.28 6.14 2.18
N SER A 272 6.98 6.28 0.88
CA SER A 272 6.13 5.35 0.10
C SER A 272 6.77 3.97 -0.13
N ASP A 273 6.01 3.04 -0.70
CA ASP A 273 6.56 1.71 -1.04
C ASP A 273 7.75 1.81 -2.00
N LYS A 274 7.64 2.64 -3.03
CA LYS A 274 8.74 2.90 -3.99
C LYS A 274 9.95 3.51 -3.30
N PHE A 275 9.74 4.44 -2.39
CA PHE A 275 10.80 5.04 -1.58
C PHE A 275 11.48 4.00 -0.69
N ASN A 276 10.71 3.17 0.00
CA ASN A 276 11.22 2.09 0.86
C ASN A 276 12.06 1.07 0.08
N VAL A 277 11.60 0.66 -1.10
CA VAL A 277 12.37 -0.25 -1.97
C VAL A 277 13.73 0.35 -2.33
N ALA A 278 13.77 1.60 -2.77
CA ALA A 278 15.01 2.28 -3.13
C ALA A 278 15.91 2.50 -1.90
N PHE A 279 15.34 2.86 -0.75
CA PHE A 279 16.09 3.06 0.48
C PHE A 279 16.75 1.75 0.98
N ARG A 280 15.99 0.65 0.97
CA ARG A 280 16.50 -0.69 1.32
C ARG A 280 17.58 -1.16 0.34
N GLN A 281 17.41 -0.87 -0.95
CA GLN A 281 18.42 -1.18 -1.96
C GLN A 281 19.72 -0.40 -1.72
N HIS A 282 19.63 0.89 -1.33
CA HIS A 282 20.80 1.68 -0.95
C HIS A 282 21.48 1.10 0.30
N ALA A 283 20.71 0.69 1.32
CA ALA A 283 21.26 0.04 2.51
C ALA A 283 22.04 -1.24 2.15
N LEU A 284 21.50 -2.08 1.25
CA LEU A 284 22.19 -3.28 0.74
C LEU A 284 23.52 -2.93 0.05
N GLN A 285 23.57 -1.89 -0.77
CA GLN A 285 24.81 -1.42 -1.41
C GLN A 285 25.86 -0.96 -0.40
N LYS A 286 25.42 -0.48 0.77
CA LYS A 286 26.30 -0.08 1.90
C LYS A 286 26.69 -1.25 2.80
N GLY A 287 26.19 -2.46 2.55
CA GLY A 287 26.50 -3.66 3.31
C GLY A 287 25.55 -3.93 4.48
N TYR A 288 24.33 -3.41 4.42
CA TYR A 288 23.32 -3.59 5.47
C TYR A 288 22.00 -4.12 4.91
N THR A 289 21.28 -4.89 5.70
CA THR A 289 19.88 -5.18 5.47
C THR A 289 19.01 -4.32 6.39
N LEU A 290 17.93 -3.75 5.85
CA LEU A 290 17.01 -2.86 6.55
C LEU A 290 15.59 -3.42 6.51
N ASN A 291 14.93 -3.45 7.66
CA ASN A 291 13.51 -3.73 7.79
C ASN A 291 12.88 -2.75 8.80
N GLU A 292 11.62 -2.97 9.18
CA GLU A 292 10.87 -2.17 10.14
C GLU A 292 11.38 -2.27 11.58
N HIS A 293 12.26 -3.22 11.90
CA HIS A 293 12.78 -3.46 13.24
C HIS A 293 14.23 -3.01 13.40
N THR A 294 15.05 -3.12 12.34
CA THR A 294 16.49 -2.97 12.47
C THR A 294 17.21 -2.71 11.17
N LEU A 295 18.43 -2.19 11.32
CA LEU A 295 19.46 -2.15 10.29
C LEU A 295 20.61 -3.08 10.75
N THR A 296 20.92 -4.11 9.97
CA THR A 296 21.87 -5.16 10.35
C THR A 296 22.98 -5.30 9.32
N PRO A 297 24.28 -5.40 9.73
CA PRO A 297 25.37 -5.73 8.80
C PRO A 297 25.15 -7.09 8.14
N ILE A 298 25.42 -7.20 6.83
CA ILE A 298 25.25 -8.45 6.08
C ILE A 298 26.50 -9.35 6.07
N ARG A 299 27.65 -8.85 6.58
CA ARG A 299 28.92 -9.57 6.66
C ARG A 299 29.80 -9.00 7.76
N GLU A 300 30.76 -9.79 8.21
CA GLU A 300 31.82 -9.33 9.13
C GLU A 300 32.65 -8.19 8.51
N GLY A 301 33.17 -7.33 9.38
CA GLY A 301 33.99 -6.17 8.98
C GLY A 301 33.19 -4.94 8.52
N VAL A 302 31.86 -5.02 8.46
CA VAL A 302 31.00 -3.86 8.26
C VAL A 302 30.78 -3.17 9.62
N ARG A 303 30.76 -1.84 9.64
CA ARG A 303 30.58 -1.06 10.86
C ARG A 303 29.29 -1.44 11.60
N GLU A 304 29.40 -1.67 12.88
CA GLU A 304 28.27 -1.90 13.80
C GLU A 304 27.27 -0.74 13.76
N VAL A 305 25.99 -1.07 13.85
CA VAL A 305 24.91 -0.08 13.85
C VAL A 305 24.63 0.38 15.26
N PRO A 306 24.82 1.67 15.60
CA PRO A 306 24.51 2.18 16.92
C PRO A 306 22.99 2.27 17.14
N TYR A 307 22.57 2.51 18.37
CA TYR A 307 21.17 2.85 18.64
C TYR A 307 20.76 4.10 17.85
N MET A 308 19.67 3.99 17.12
CA MET A 308 19.11 5.07 16.30
C MET A 308 17.92 5.71 17.01
N LYS A 309 18.06 6.98 17.38
CA LYS A 309 16.99 7.73 18.06
C LYS A 309 15.92 8.24 17.11
N SER A 310 16.26 8.40 15.84
CA SER A 310 15.38 8.96 14.82
C SER A 310 15.72 8.46 13.43
N GLU A 311 14.76 8.56 12.52
CA GLU A 311 15.00 8.26 11.09
C GLU A 311 16.11 9.14 10.47
N LYS A 312 16.30 10.38 10.95
CA LYS A 312 17.41 11.25 10.49
C LYS A 312 18.77 10.62 10.73
N GLU A 313 18.94 9.92 11.85
CA GLU A 313 20.19 9.22 12.15
C GLU A 313 20.40 8.02 11.22
N ILE A 314 19.34 7.32 10.81
CA ILE A 314 19.42 6.23 9.83
C ILE A 314 19.88 6.77 8.47
N PHE A 315 19.30 7.88 8.01
CA PHE A 315 19.75 8.55 6.78
C PHE A 315 21.23 8.93 6.86
N SER A 316 21.63 9.60 7.94
CA SER A 316 23.00 10.04 8.16
C SER A 316 23.98 8.87 8.21
N PHE A 317 23.63 7.79 8.90
CA PHE A 317 24.46 6.58 9.01
C PHE A 317 24.70 5.92 7.64
N LEU A 318 23.67 5.87 6.80
CA LEU A 318 23.76 5.34 5.44
C LEU A 318 24.34 6.34 4.43
N GLY A 319 24.74 7.53 4.88
CA GLY A 319 25.35 8.56 4.04
C GLY A 319 24.38 9.26 3.11
N LEU A 320 23.11 9.38 3.52
CA LEU A 320 22.05 10.03 2.76
C LEU A 320 21.67 11.39 3.33
N ARG A 321 21.20 12.28 2.44
CA ARG A 321 20.49 13.49 2.87
C ARG A 321 19.13 13.10 3.41
N TYR A 322 18.74 13.71 4.54
CA TYR A 322 17.38 13.52 5.06
C TYR A 322 16.33 14.03 4.07
N VAL A 323 15.28 13.28 3.91
CA VAL A 323 14.12 13.62 3.09
C VAL A 323 12.89 13.67 4.00
N ASP A 324 12.22 14.82 4.02
CA ASP A 324 10.99 14.97 4.79
C ASP A 324 9.90 14.02 4.27
N PRO A 325 9.01 13.52 5.15
CA PRO A 325 7.98 12.55 4.77
C PRO A 325 7.17 12.95 3.54
N ASN A 326 6.75 14.22 3.42
CA ASN A 326 5.95 14.72 2.32
C ASN A 326 6.65 14.69 0.95
N HIS A 327 7.96 14.53 0.92
CA HIS A 327 8.76 14.42 -0.30
C HIS A 327 9.16 12.97 -0.65
N ARG A 328 8.77 11.97 0.14
CA ARG A 328 9.12 10.56 -0.09
C ARG A 328 8.19 9.91 -1.11
N VAL A 329 8.43 10.16 -2.38
CA VAL A 329 7.59 9.69 -3.49
C VAL A 329 8.14 8.38 -4.08
N ASP A 330 9.43 8.36 -4.43
CA ASP A 330 10.10 7.24 -5.08
C ASP A 330 11.61 7.22 -4.79
N GLY A 331 12.40 6.51 -5.60
CA GLY A 331 13.85 6.40 -5.43
C GLY A 331 14.66 7.65 -5.81
N ASN A 332 14.08 8.62 -6.50
CA ASN A 332 14.80 9.81 -6.95
C ASN A 332 15.23 10.72 -5.80
N GLN A 333 14.56 10.60 -4.64
CA GLN A 333 14.89 11.34 -3.42
C GLN A 333 16.00 10.70 -2.59
N ILE A 334 16.51 9.52 -2.97
CA ILE A 334 17.63 8.86 -2.30
C ILE A 334 18.93 9.48 -2.79
N ILE A 335 19.35 10.56 -2.13
CA ILE A 335 20.49 11.39 -2.56
C ILE A 335 21.63 11.24 -1.55
N PRO A 336 22.84 10.82 -1.98
CA PRO A 336 24.02 10.77 -1.12
C PRO A 336 24.35 12.14 -0.51
N SER A 337 24.71 12.15 0.77
CA SER A 337 25.22 13.34 1.43
C SER A 337 26.66 13.62 1.00
N LYS A 338 26.97 14.88 0.63
CA LYS A 338 28.34 15.29 0.28
C LYS A 338 29.34 15.08 1.43
N PHE A 339 28.88 14.99 2.68
CA PHE A 339 29.72 14.77 3.87
C PHE A 339 30.01 13.30 4.15
N ALA A 340 29.25 12.36 3.59
CA ALA A 340 29.42 10.91 3.82
C ALA A 340 30.67 10.33 3.12
N ILE A 341 31.21 11.00 2.11
CA ILE A 341 32.34 10.51 1.30
C ILE A 341 33.67 10.54 2.10
N LYS A 342 33.76 11.29 3.19
CA LYS A 342 35.01 11.43 3.98
C LYS A 342 35.22 10.38 5.09
N ILE A 343 34.22 9.53 5.39
CA ILE A 343 34.31 8.56 6.49
C ILE A 343 34.57 7.12 5.98
N ALA A 344 34.49 6.86 4.69
CA ALA A 344 34.65 5.53 4.10
C ALA A 344 36.01 5.38 3.38
N LYS A 345 37.10 5.55 4.10
CA LYS A 345 38.40 4.93 3.74
C LYS A 345 39.01 4.36 5.00
N PRO A 346 39.47 3.08 4.95
CA PRO A 346 40.09 2.40 6.09
C PRO A 346 41.37 3.06 6.53
#